data_745c568542d577b962aeff7f4af993ca
#
_entry.id   745c568542d577b962aeff7f4af993ca
#
_cell.length_a   1.000
_cell.length_b   1.000
_cell.length_c   1.000
_cell.angle_alpha   90.00
_cell.angle_beta   90.00
_cell.angle_gamma   90.00
#
_symmetry.space_group_name_H-M   'P 1'
#
loop_
_entity.id
_entity.type
_entity.pdbx_description
1 polymer ?
#
loop_
_entity_poly.entity_id
_entity_poly.type
_entity_poly.pdbx_seq_one_letter_code
_entity_poly.pdbx_strand_id
1 'polypeptide(L)'
;MHDTKARLLIVDDEPSIRTSLSQILAEIGYRVRCAEDGFSALLELRQEIPEILLTDLNMPGMCGFELLAEVRKSYPAIHTIAMSGAFCGDEVPSGVAADAFYQKGSSVGSLLRIMEALSSVERTASKQSALSNFMWIQSARQGTSTEEIAKLSA
;
A
#
# COMPACT_ATOMS: atom_id res chain seq x y z
N MET A 1 -19.78 11.97 -16.97
CA MET A 1 -18.64 12.25 -16.08
C MET A 1 -18.31 11.00 -15.32
N HIS A 2 -17.13 10.44 -15.58
CA HIS A 2 -16.65 9.34 -14.77
C HIS A 2 -16.01 9.93 -13.51
N ASP A 3 -16.55 9.56 -12.36
CA ASP A 3 -15.91 9.87 -11.10
C ASP A 3 -14.53 9.20 -11.09
N THR A 4 -13.50 10.00 -11.19
CA THR A 4 -12.14 9.52 -11.08
C THR A 4 -11.93 9.05 -9.64
N LYS A 5 -11.59 7.78 -9.48
CA LYS A 5 -11.19 7.26 -8.17
C LYS A 5 -9.88 7.95 -7.73
N ALA A 6 -9.38 7.57 -6.58
CA ALA A 6 -8.21 8.19 -5.98
C ALA A 6 -6.98 8.20 -6.91
N ARG A 7 -6.09 9.17 -6.66
CA ARG A 7 -4.77 9.24 -7.30
C ARG A 7 -3.84 8.26 -6.62
N LEU A 8 -3.16 7.46 -7.44
CA LEU A 8 -2.30 6.36 -6.99
C LEU A 8 -0.91 6.51 -7.60
N LEU A 9 0.11 6.34 -6.76
CA LEU A 9 1.49 6.20 -7.22
C LEU A 9 1.96 4.77 -6.94
N ILE A 10 2.38 4.06 -7.99
CA ILE A 10 2.94 2.71 -7.90
C ILE A 10 4.45 2.80 -8.04
N VAL A 11 5.17 2.24 -7.08
CA VAL A 11 6.64 2.21 -7.07
C VAL A 11 7.12 0.77 -7.07
N ASP A 12 7.75 0.34 -8.15
CA ASP A 12 8.28 -1.01 -8.31
C ASP A 12 9.39 -0.99 -9.36
N ASP A 13 10.50 -1.67 -9.13
CA ASP A 13 11.61 -1.75 -10.07
C ASP A 13 11.34 -2.72 -11.24
N GLU A 14 10.34 -3.59 -11.11
CA GLU A 14 9.93 -4.52 -12.17
C GLU A 14 8.95 -3.87 -13.16
N PRO A 15 9.36 -3.66 -14.43
CA PRO A 15 8.48 -3.03 -15.42
C PRO A 15 7.17 -3.79 -15.66
N SER A 16 7.21 -5.11 -15.62
CA SER A 16 6.03 -5.95 -15.83
C SER A 16 4.97 -5.73 -14.76
N ILE A 17 5.38 -5.59 -13.50
CA ILE A 17 4.47 -5.33 -12.39
C ILE A 17 3.87 -3.92 -12.52
N ARG A 18 4.70 -2.90 -12.78
CA ARG A 18 4.21 -1.53 -12.99
C ARG A 18 3.17 -1.48 -14.10
N THR A 19 3.48 -2.07 -15.24
CA THR A 19 2.59 -2.06 -16.40
C THR A 19 1.28 -2.77 -16.12
N SER A 20 1.34 -3.98 -15.56
CA SER A 20 0.15 -4.79 -15.29
C SER A 20 -0.78 -4.12 -14.28
N LEU A 21 -0.23 -3.68 -13.16
CA LEU A 21 -1.02 -3.04 -12.12
C LEU A 21 -1.59 -1.70 -12.58
N SER A 22 -0.78 -0.88 -13.27
CA SER A 22 -1.27 0.43 -13.73
C SER A 22 -2.38 0.29 -14.77
N GLN A 23 -2.31 -0.67 -15.68
CA GLN A 23 -3.37 -0.92 -16.65
C GLN A 23 -4.67 -1.34 -15.97
N ILE A 24 -4.59 -2.32 -15.08
CA ILE A 24 -5.79 -2.84 -14.40
C ILE A 24 -6.44 -1.76 -13.54
N LEU A 25 -5.64 -1.04 -12.76
CA LEU A 25 -6.16 -0.03 -11.84
C LEU A 25 -6.69 1.21 -12.58
N ALA A 26 -6.05 1.58 -13.69
CA ALA A 26 -6.54 2.67 -14.54
C ALA A 26 -7.89 2.31 -15.19
N GLU A 27 -8.06 1.07 -15.64
CA GLU A 27 -9.34 0.59 -16.18
C GLU A 27 -10.47 0.63 -15.15
N ILE A 28 -10.14 0.40 -13.88
CA ILE A 28 -11.10 0.46 -12.77
C ILE A 28 -11.47 1.90 -12.43
N GLY A 29 -10.65 2.88 -12.83
CA GLY A 29 -10.94 4.29 -12.64
C GLY A 29 -9.93 5.06 -11.77
N TYR A 30 -8.86 4.43 -11.30
CA TYR A 30 -7.81 5.12 -10.57
C TYR A 30 -6.94 5.94 -11.52
N ARG A 31 -6.47 7.09 -11.03
CA ARG A 31 -5.50 7.91 -11.75
C ARG A 31 -4.10 7.46 -11.32
N VAL A 32 -3.45 6.68 -12.18
CA VAL A 32 -2.22 5.98 -11.84
C VAL A 32 -0.99 6.67 -12.42
N ARG A 33 0.00 6.90 -11.56
CA ARG A 33 1.35 7.27 -11.94
C ARG A 33 2.30 6.19 -11.43
N CYS A 34 3.48 6.08 -12.06
CA CYS A 34 4.45 5.06 -11.73
C CYS A 34 5.83 5.66 -11.50
N ALA A 35 6.61 5.00 -10.64
CA ALA A 35 8.03 5.27 -10.45
C ALA A 35 8.78 3.94 -10.40
N GLU A 36 10.02 3.94 -10.87
CA GLU A 36 10.83 2.72 -10.94
C GLU A 36 11.71 2.48 -9.69
N ASP A 37 11.88 3.50 -8.86
CA ASP A 37 12.69 3.44 -7.66
C ASP A 37 12.24 4.50 -6.63
N GLY A 38 12.86 4.47 -5.45
CA GLY A 38 12.51 5.39 -4.37
C GLY A 38 12.83 6.85 -4.69
N PHE A 39 13.91 7.12 -5.39
CA PHE A 39 14.30 8.49 -5.76
C PHE A 39 13.33 9.08 -6.79
N SER A 40 12.98 8.31 -7.81
CA SER A 40 11.97 8.70 -8.79
C SER A 40 10.61 8.93 -8.12
N ALA A 41 10.27 8.10 -7.15
CA ALA A 41 9.03 8.25 -6.37
C ALA A 41 9.00 9.58 -5.62
N LEU A 42 10.09 9.97 -4.99
CA LEU A 42 10.17 11.26 -4.28
C LEU A 42 10.02 12.45 -5.24
N LEU A 43 10.55 12.35 -6.45
CA LEU A 43 10.36 13.37 -7.49
C LEU A 43 8.89 13.45 -7.93
N GLU A 44 8.24 12.32 -8.09
CA GLU A 44 6.82 12.26 -8.42
C GLU A 44 5.95 12.89 -7.32
N LEU A 45 6.28 12.67 -6.05
CA LEU A 45 5.57 13.26 -4.92
C LEU A 45 5.66 14.78 -4.90
N ARG A 46 6.76 15.34 -5.37
CA ARG A 46 6.93 16.81 -5.48
C ARG A 46 6.08 17.41 -6.58
N GLN A 47 5.79 16.64 -7.62
CA GLN A 47 4.94 17.11 -8.73
C GLN A 47 3.46 17.03 -8.39
N GLU A 48 3.01 15.92 -7.85
CA GLU A 48 1.62 15.71 -7.47
C GLU A 48 1.56 14.71 -6.32
N ILE A 49 0.90 15.10 -5.23
CA ILE A 49 0.73 14.25 -4.06
C ILE A 49 -0.40 13.25 -4.33
N PRO A 50 -0.12 11.94 -4.33
CA PRO A 50 -1.18 10.93 -4.47
C PRO A 50 -1.95 10.77 -3.17
N GLU A 51 -3.11 10.17 -3.27
CA GLU A 51 -3.89 9.78 -2.10
C GLU A 51 -3.41 8.44 -1.55
N ILE A 52 -2.91 7.57 -2.45
CA ILE A 52 -2.41 6.23 -2.11
C ILE A 52 -1.03 6.03 -2.74
N LEU A 53 -0.09 5.52 -1.96
CA LEU A 53 1.23 5.07 -2.42
C LEU A 53 1.31 3.55 -2.24
N LEU A 54 1.56 2.84 -3.34
CA LEU A 54 1.82 1.40 -3.34
C LEU A 54 3.28 1.19 -3.72
N THR A 55 4.11 0.71 -2.81
CA THR A 55 5.54 0.55 -3.05
C THR A 55 6.04 -0.87 -2.75
N ASP A 56 6.89 -1.37 -3.64
CA ASP A 56 7.70 -2.55 -3.39
C ASP A 56 8.68 -2.27 -2.25
N LEU A 57 8.92 -3.26 -1.42
CA LEU A 57 9.91 -3.18 -0.32
C LEU A 57 11.33 -3.46 -0.81
N ASN A 58 11.46 -4.30 -1.83
CA ASN A 58 12.77 -4.77 -2.32
C ASN A 58 13.11 -4.08 -3.65
N MET A 59 13.81 -2.97 -3.57
CA MET A 59 14.26 -2.20 -4.73
C MET A 59 15.74 -1.86 -4.59
N PRO A 60 16.52 -1.80 -5.68
CA PRO A 60 17.89 -1.34 -5.63
C PRO A 60 17.95 0.15 -5.27
N GLY A 61 19.01 0.57 -4.59
CA GLY A 61 19.16 1.94 -4.11
C GLY A 61 18.33 2.18 -2.87
N MET A 62 17.45 3.17 -2.92
CA MET A 62 16.52 3.44 -1.82
C MET A 62 15.47 2.33 -1.76
N CYS A 63 15.49 1.53 -0.70
CA CYS A 63 14.50 0.46 -0.52
C CYS A 63 13.13 1.03 -0.11
N GLY A 64 12.10 0.19 -0.24
CA GLY A 64 10.75 0.59 0.12
C GLY A 64 10.58 0.99 1.58
N PHE A 65 11.36 0.41 2.48
CA PHE A 65 11.35 0.78 3.91
C PHE A 65 11.76 2.23 4.12
N GLU A 66 12.83 2.66 3.45
CA GLU A 66 13.33 4.03 3.52
C GLU A 66 12.34 5.00 2.89
N LEU A 67 11.78 4.63 1.74
CA LEU A 67 10.76 5.44 1.07
C LEU A 67 9.52 5.62 1.95
N LEU A 68 9.01 4.55 2.56
CA LEU A 68 7.84 4.61 3.44
C LEU A 68 8.10 5.47 4.68
N ALA A 69 9.29 5.37 5.27
CA ALA A 69 9.68 6.20 6.41
C ALA A 69 9.70 7.69 6.04
N GLU A 70 10.25 8.01 4.88
CA GLU A 70 10.30 9.40 4.38
C GLU A 70 8.90 9.94 4.07
N VAL A 71 8.06 9.14 3.43
CA VAL A 71 6.69 9.51 3.11
C VAL A 71 5.88 9.74 4.39
N ARG A 72 6.02 8.89 5.38
CA ARG A 72 5.32 9.04 6.66
C ARG A 72 5.71 10.34 7.36
N LYS A 73 6.98 10.71 7.27
CA LYS A 73 7.51 11.93 7.86
C LYS A 73 7.05 13.19 7.12
N SER A 74 7.18 13.19 5.80
CA SER A 74 6.98 14.39 4.97
C SER A 74 5.56 14.52 4.42
N TYR A 75 4.85 13.40 4.25
CA TYR A 75 3.52 13.35 3.64
C TYR A 75 2.58 12.45 4.45
N PRO A 76 2.30 12.79 5.72
CA PRO A 76 1.54 11.90 6.62
C PRO A 76 0.10 11.63 6.19
N ALA A 77 -0.44 12.43 5.28
CA ALA A 77 -1.81 12.25 4.77
C ALA A 77 -1.92 11.16 3.70
N ILE A 78 -0.81 10.73 3.10
CA ILE A 78 -0.81 9.68 2.09
C ILE A 78 -1.08 8.32 2.77
N HIS A 79 -2.04 7.57 2.22
CA HIS A 79 -2.23 6.17 2.61
C HIS A 79 -1.16 5.32 1.94
N THR A 80 -0.43 4.54 2.71
CA THR A 80 0.70 3.76 2.21
C THR A 80 0.43 2.27 2.26
N ILE A 81 0.77 1.57 1.17
CA ILE A 81 0.66 0.13 1.05
C ILE A 81 2.05 -0.40 0.68
N ALA A 82 2.60 -1.26 1.53
CA ALA A 82 3.82 -1.98 1.23
C ALA A 82 3.50 -3.24 0.43
N MET A 83 4.34 -3.56 -0.54
CA MET A 83 4.16 -4.70 -1.42
C MET A 83 5.45 -5.53 -1.46
N SER A 84 5.35 -6.84 -1.33
CA SER A 84 6.50 -7.73 -1.47
C SER A 84 6.10 -9.15 -1.86
N GLY A 85 6.93 -9.78 -2.69
CA GLY A 85 6.82 -11.20 -3.00
C GLY A 85 7.78 -12.06 -2.17
N ALA A 86 8.73 -11.44 -1.49
CA ALA A 86 9.78 -12.14 -0.75
C ALA A 86 9.31 -12.67 0.61
N PHE A 87 8.26 -12.08 1.16
CA PHE A 87 7.71 -12.50 2.45
C PHE A 87 6.54 -13.44 2.21
N CYS A 88 6.82 -14.73 2.35
CA CYS A 88 5.78 -15.76 2.35
C CYS A 88 5.29 -15.93 3.78
N GLY A 89 4.04 -15.60 4.05
CA GLY A 89 3.38 -15.84 5.33
C GLY A 89 3.25 -14.63 6.23
N ASP A 90 3.03 -14.90 7.47
CA ASP A 90 2.36 -14.07 8.47
C ASP A 90 3.16 -12.90 9.03
N GLU A 91 4.40 -12.72 8.59
CA GLU A 91 5.24 -11.69 9.17
C GLU A 91 5.42 -10.50 8.23
N VAL A 92 4.63 -9.46 8.48
CA VAL A 92 5.03 -8.12 8.06
C VAL A 92 6.29 -7.80 8.85
N PRO A 93 7.42 -7.52 8.19
CA PRO A 93 8.64 -7.23 8.93
C PRO A 93 8.41 -6.11 9.93
N SER A 94 8.86 -6.31 11.16
CA SER A 94 8.80 -5.28 12.19
C SER A 94 9.52 -4.02 11.68
N GLY A 95 8.91 -2.87 11.82
CA GLY A 95 9.47 -1.60 11.38
C GLY A 95 9.01 -1.11 10.01
N VAL A 96 8.09 -1.80 9.35
CA VAL A 96 7.47 -1.28 8.12
C VAL A 96 6.50 -0.17 8.48
N ALA A 97 6.81 1.06 8.04
CA ALA A 97 5.98 2.23 8.28
C ALA A 97 4.88 2.37 7.22
N ALA A 98 4.10 1.30 6.99
CA ALA A 98 2.99 1.30 6.04
C ALA A 98 1.65 1.16 6.75
N ASP A 99 0.60 1.72 6.14
CA ASP A 99 -0.76 1.55 6.65
C ASP A 99 -1.33 0.18 6.31
N ALA A 100 -0.82 -0.46 5.26
CA ALA A 100 -1.30 -1.75 4.79
C ALA A 100 -0.20 -2.52 4.08
N PHE A 101 -0.42 -3.81 3.87
CA PHE A 101 0.50 -4.71 3.17
C PHE A 101 -0.26 -5.51 2.10
N TYR A 102 0.32 -5.61 0.92
CA TYR A 102 -0.19 -6.42 -0.19
C TYR A 102 0.89 -7.40 -0.65
N GLN A 103 0.58 -8.69 -0.66
CA GLN A 103 1.49 -9.72 -1.14
C GLN A 103 1.45 -9.77 -2.67
N LYS A 104 2.61 -9.63 -3.32
CA LYS A 104 2.75 -9.79 -4.77
C LYS A 104 2.29 -11.19 -5.18
N GLY A 105 1.55 -11.28 -6.27
CA GLY A 105 0.98 -12.54 -6.74
C GLY A 105 -0.39 -12.85 -6.16
N SER A 106 -0.86 -12.12 -5.17
CA SER A 106 -2.23 -12.20 -4.71
C SER A 106 -3.18 -11.55 -5.72
N SER A 107 -4.47 -11.87 -5.63
CA SER A 107 -5.45 -11.31 -6.57
C SER A 107 -5.53 -9.79 -6.49
N VAL A 108 -5.81 -9.15 -7.62
CA VAL A 108 -6.04 -7.70 -7.67
C VAL A 108 -7.27 -7.32 -6.84
N GLY A 109 -8.27 -8.20 -6.76
CA GLY A 109 -9.42 -8.01 -5.88
C GLY A 109 -9.03 -7.78 -4.43
N SER A 110 -7.98 -8.44 -3.99
CA SER A 110 -7.40 -8.26 -2.65
C SER A 110 -6.83 -6.87 -2.46
N LEU A 111 -6.08 -6.39 -3.44
CA LEU A 111 -5.51 -5.03 -3.43
C LEU A 111 -6.62 -3.98 -3.43
N LEU A 112 -7.66 -4.18 -4.23
CA LEU A 112 -8.81 -3.26 -4.30
C LEU A 112 -9.51 -3.14 -2.94
N ARG A 113 -9.69 -4.24 -2.23
CA ARG A 113 -10.29 -4.22 -0.88
C ARG A 113 -9.45 -3.41 0.10
N ILE A 114 -8.14 -3.56 0.04
CA ILE A 114 -7.20 -2.79 0.87
C ILE A 114 -7.34 -1.30 0.54
N MET A 115 -7.33 -0.94 -0.74
CA MET A 115 -7.44 0.45 -1.19
C MET A 115 -8.78 1.08 -0.79
N GLU A 116 -9.87 0.36 -0.93
CA GLU A 116 -11.19 0.81 -0.53
C GLU A 116 -11.29 1.02 0.98
N ALA A 117 -10.73 0.11 1.76
CA ALA A 117 -10.70 0.22 3.23
C ALA A 117 -9.93 1.45 3.68
N LEU A 118 -8.78 1.74 3.06
CA LEU A 118 -7.98 2.92 3.37
C LEU A 118 -8.68 4.22 2.95
N SER A 119 -9.35 4.23 1.81
CA SER A 119 -10.06 5.41 1.30
C SER A 119 -11.28 5.77 2.15
N SER A 120 -11.89 4.81 2.82
CA SER A 120 -13.04 5.05 3.68
C SER A 120 -12.68 5.64 5.05
N VAL A 121 -11.40 5.63 5.40
CA VAL A 121 -10.91 6.20 6.66
C VAL A 121 -10.60 7.66 6.45
N GLU A 122 -11.23 8.54 7.23
CA GLU A 122 -10.92 9.96 7.21
C GLU A 122 -9.46 10.17 7.62
N ARG A 123 -8.78 11.09 6.90
CA ARG A 123 -7.35 11.36 7.07
C ARG A 123 -6.91 11.74 8.49
N THR A 124 -7.86 12.13 9.34
CA THR A 124 -7.62 12.55 10.72
C THR A 124 -8.00 11.51 11.75
N ALA A 125 -8.83 10.55 11.37
CA ALA A 125 -9.24 9.49 12.29
C ALA A 125 -8.29 8.31 12.17
N SER A 126 -7.29 8.36 12.99
CA SER A 126 -6.44 7.26 13.41
C SER A 126 -6.04 6.24 12.34
N LYS A 127 -4.86 6.42 11.80
CA LYS A 127 -4.10 5.37 11.12
C LYS A 127 -4.14 4.04 11.89
N GLN A 128 -4.37 4.10 13.18
CA GLN A 128 -4.45 2.95 14.07
C GLN A 128 -5.71 2.10 13.82
N SER A 129 -6.85 2.73 13.51
CA SER A 129 -8.07 2.04 13.12
C SER A 129 -7.92 1.32 11.77
N ALA A 130 -7.28 1.97 10.81
CA ALA A 130 -7.02 1.39 9.50
C ALA A 130 -6.07 0.19 9.61
N LEU A 131 -5.02 0.29 10.42
CA LEU A 131 -4.11 -0.82 10.71
C LEU A 131 -4.80 -2.00 11.36
N SER A 132 -5.70 -1.74 12.31
CA SER A 132 -6.49 -2.78 12.96
C SER A 132 -7.39 -3.50 11.96
N ASN A 133 -8.08 -2.76 11.11
CA ASN A 133 -8.94 -3.32 10.07
C ASN A 133 -8.12 -4.11 9.04
N PHE A 134 -6.96 -3.61 8.67
CA PHE A 134 -6.06 -4.29 7.74
C PHE A 134 -5.52 -5.59 8.33
N MET A 135 -5.08 -5.58 9.56
CA MET A 135 -4.61 -6.79 10.25
C MET A 135 -5.73 -7.82 10.37
N TRP A 136 -6.95 -7.36 10.60
CA TRP A 136 -8.13 -8.23 10.66
C TRP A 136 -8.40 -8.91 9.30
N ILE A 137 -8.37 -8.16 8.21
CA ILE A 137 -8.57 -8.68 6.85
C ILE A 137 -7.48 -9.69 6.50
N GLN A 138 -6.23 -9.37 6.83
CA GLN A 138 -5.09 -10.25 6.56
C GLN A 138 -5.18 -11.54 7.38
N SER A 139 -5.55 -11.45 8.64
CA SER A 139 -5.74 -12.61 9.52
C SER A 139 -6.89 -13.50 9.06
N ALA A 140 -7.98 -12.91 8.61
CA ALA A 140 -9.12 -13.65 8.07
C ALA A 140 -8.74 -14.47 6.83
N ARG A 141 -7.77 -13.99 6.05
CA ARG A 141 -7.25 -14.70 4.89
C ARG A 141 -6.35 -15.87 5.24
N GLN A 142 -5.66 -15.75 6.35
CA GLN A 142 -4.71 -16.78 6.82
C GLN A 142 -5.38 -17.86 7.67
N GLY A 143 -6.68 -17.72 7.90
CA GLY A 143 -7.44 -18.65 8.73
C GLY A 143 -7.16 -18.54 10.21
N THR A 144 -6.60 -17.43 10.65
CA THR A 144 -6.36 -17.16 12.06
C THR A 144 -7.68 -16.94 12.80
N SER A 145 -7.80 -17.50 14.00
CA SER A 145 -9.03 -17.41 14.78
C SER A 145 -9.28 -15.99 15.30
N THR A 146 -10.54 -15.67 15.49
CA THR A 146 -10.95 -14.37 16.04
C THR A 146 -10.34 -14.09 17.41
N GLU A 147 -10.01 -15.13 18.17
CA GLU A 147 -9.39 -15.02 19.50
C GLU A 147 -7.96 -14.50 19.43
N GLU A 148 -7.20 -14.89 18.41
CA GLU A 148 -5.83 -14.37 18.22
C GLU A 148 -5.83 -12.89 17.86
N ILE A 149 -6.80 -12.46 17.05
CA ILE A 149 -6.96 -11.06 16.67
C ILE A 149 -7.26 -10.20 17.90
N ALA A 150 -8.12 -10.67 18.78
CA ALA A 150 -8.47 -9.97 20.01
C ALA A 150 -7.26 -9.78 20.95
N LYS A 151 -6.35 -10.74 21.00
CA LYS A 151 -5.10 -10.64 21.77
C LYS A 151 -4.12 -9.64 21.21
N LEU A 152 -4.11 -9.44 19.89
CA LEU A 152 -3.25 -8.47 19.22
C LEU A 152 -3.78 -7.04 19.35
N SER A 153 -5.06 -6.88 19.63
CA SER A 153 -5.73 -5.57 19.76
C SER A 153 -5.71 -5.00 21.18
N ALA A 154 -5.31 -5.80 22.15
CA ALA A 154 -5.33 -5.41 23.55
C ALA A 154 -4.08 -4.64 23.99
#